data_ca37a69ba8dfb53a1969286aa7370721
#
_entry.id   ca37a69ba8dfb53a1969286aa7370721
#
_cell.length_a   1.000
_cell.length_b   1.000
_cell.length_c   1.000
_cell.angle_alpha   90.00
_cell.angle_beta   90.00
_cell.angle_gamma   90.00
#
_symmetry.space_group_name_H-M   'P 1'
#
loop_
_entity.id
_entity.type
_entity.pdbx_description
1 polymer ?
#
loop_
_entity_poly.entity_id
_entity_poly.type
_entity_poly.pdbx_seq_one_letter_code
_entity_poly.pdbx_strand_id
1 'polypeptide(L)'
;MINRRNFLSHAGAVSLAGIAATLASVKDVQAADYKALVVVFLSGGFDGNNVLVPMDSAYSDYAKARPSLVLPKDSLVRLSGSHIDHQFGLSPANRSFADLFEQKRMAVIANAGALVQPTTITQLRNNSVKLPPFLGSHTEQEQWVQGWMGDEDTSGWGGRAMDVMSADMKNFQPLVAMARDYTAVVGNRTSLSLANSGSGSRWGNAELSDSASVVRQRVEWASRLQSGNVYDSEFSRSLRAAYNDTVQFALGQSYGTAPTGVFADAQIGRDLRYLARHLAYAKQTGARRQIYLVQDGGYDTHTDQLSTSTTNPGLELNIGEVTNSLVGFDKSIQAYGMNNDVITVVMSEFGRTLDPAAGGGSDHAWGNHWFALGGPVKGGVVYGNTFPTLQTGGVDDASLYKPYRGQWIPQFSSDQFMADLVGWLGLTPAQALAVMPNLANFPSKTIGFI
;
A
#
# COMPACT_ATOMS: atom_id res chain seq x y z
N MET A 1 51.57 -26.35 -8.87
CA MET A 1 51.06 -25.14 -9.55
C MET A 1 49.70 -25.48 -10.14
N ILE A 2 48.66 -25.00 -9.54
CA ILE A 2 47.27 -25.24 -10.01
C ILE A 2 47.04 -24.30 -11.20
N ASN A 3 46.71 -24.87 -12.35
CA ASN A 3 46.52 -24.16 -13.61
C ASN A 3 45.26 -23.31 -13.55
N ARG A 4 45.33 -22.02 -13.86
CA ARG A 4 44.22 -21.05 -13.85
C ARG A 4 42.95 -21.50 -14.60
N ARG A 5 43.11 -22.32 -15.65
CA ARG A 5 41.97 -22.88 -16.41
C ARG A 5 41.15 -23.87 -15.60
N ASN A 6 41.75 -24.69 -14.76
CA ASN A 6 41.03 -25.67 -13.95
C ASN A 6 40.31 -25.05 -12.75
N PHE A 7 40.79 -23.89 -12.25
CA PHE A 7 40.11 -23.15 -11.17
C PHE A 7 38.80 -22.51 -11.66
N LEU A 8 38.81 -21.96 -12.88
CA LEU A 8 37.63 -21.30 -13.45
C LEU A 8 36.53 -22.30 -13.88
N SER A 9 36.85 -23.50 -14.32
CA SER A 9 35.88 -24.52 -14.72
C SER A 9 35.15 -25.15 -13.52
N HIS A 10 35.77 -25.18 -12.34
CA HIS A 10 35.15 -25.72 -11.12
C HIS A 10 34.33 -24.68 -10.36
N ALA A 11 34.65 -23.37 -10.47
CA ALA A 11 33.89 -22.30 -9.84
C ALA A 11 32.55 -22.02 -10.55
N GLY A 12 32.49 -22.19 -11.88
CA GLY A 12 31.25 -21.99 -12.65
C GLY A 12 30.20 -23.12 -12.50
N ALA A 13 30.67 -24.35 -12.34
CA ALA A 13 29.78 -25.50 -12.20
C ALA A 13 29.11 -25.62 -10.81
N VAL A 14 29.80 -25.16 -9.76
CA VAL A 14 29.28 -25.20 -8.38
C VAL A 14 28.14 -24.15 -8.16
N SER A 15 28.16 -23.03 -8.87
CA SER A 15 27.16 -21.96 -8.65
C SER A 15 25.78 -22.31 -9.25
N LEU A 16 25.72 -22.94 -10.42
CA LEU A 16 24.48 -23.35 -11.05
C LEU A 16 23.95 -24.69 -10.49
N ALA A 17 24.84 -25.64 -10.22
CA ALA A 17 24.47 -26.90 -9.59
C ALA A 17 24.05 -26.73 -8.12
N GLY A 18 24.65 -25.79 -7.38
CA GLY A 18 24.24 -25.43 -6.01
C GLY A 18 22.85 -24.83 -5.95
N ILE A 19 22.50 -23.96 -6.89
CA ILE A 19 21.17 -23.35 -6.99
C ILE A 19 20.14 -24.39 -7.47
N ALA A 20 20.47 -25.23 -8.45
CA ALA A 20 19.61 -26.31 -8.92
C ALA A 20 19.43 -27.42 -7.88
N ALA A 21 20.44 -27.75 -7.08
CA ALA A 21 20.35 -28.73 -6.00
C ALA A 21 19.52 -28.19 -4.81
N THR A 22 19.58 -26.89 -4.53
CA THR A 22 18.73 -26.24 -3.51
C THR A 22 17.26 -26.23 -3.96
N LEU A 23 17.00 -26.05 -5.26
CA LEU A 23 15.66 -26.12 -5.83
C LEU A 23 15.12 -27.56 -5.91
N ALA A 24 15.98 -28.58 -6.12
CA ALA A 24 15.58 -29.98 -6.20
C ALA A 24 15.36 -30.64 -4.83
N SER A 25 15.84 -30.04 -3.75
CA SER A 25 15.65 -30.55 -2.38
C SER A 25 14.52 -29.86 -1.61
N VAL A 26 13.81 -28.89 -2.22
CA VAL A 26 12.56 -28.36 -1.68
C VAL A 26 11.48 -29.42 -1.90
N LYS A 27 11.44 -30.45 -1.05
CA LYS A 27 10.21 -31.23 -0.82
C LYS A 27 9.12 -30.23 -0.54
N ASP A 28 7.91 -30.49 -1.04
CA ASP A 28 6.68 -29.77 -0.76
C ASP A 28 6.60 -29.36 0.72
N VAL A 29 7.24 -28.26 1.07
CA VAL A 29 6.91 -27.52 2.25
C VAL A 29 5.59 -26.86 1.87
N GLN A 30 4.49 -27.53 2.16
CA GLN A 30 3.20 -26.87 2.17
C GLN A 30 3.40 -25.61 3.01
N ALA A 31 3.42 -24.48 2.35
CA ALA A 31 3.44 -23.18 3.02
C ALA A 31 2.06 -22.97 3.66
N ALA A 32 1.80 -23.74 4.71
CA ALA A 32 0.49 -23.90 5.36
C ALA A 32 -0.02 -22.63 6.02
N ASP A 33 0.76 -21.52 6.02
CA ASP A 33 0.37 -20.28 6.68
C ASP A 33 1.10 -19.04 6.08
N TYR A 34 1.09 -18.91 4.75
CA TYR A 34 1.61 -17.71 4.09
C TYR A 34 0.58 -16.59 4.11
N LYS A 35 0.99 -15.37 4.49
CA LYS A 35 0.16 -14.17 4.41
C LYS A 35 0.99 -12.98 3.95
N ALA A 36 0.45 -12.22 3.01
CA ALA A 36 1.06 -10.99 2.50
C ALA A 36 0.07 -9.82 2.49
N LEU A 37 0.50 -8.70 3.01
CA LEU A 37 -0.19 -7.42 2.86
C LEU A 37 0.44 -6.64 1.71
N VAL A 38 -0.39 -6.08 0.84
CA VAL A 38 0.01 -5.15 -0.21
C VAL A 38 -0.66 -3.82 0.06
N VAL A 39 0.12 -2.81 0.40
CA VAL A 39 -0.36 -1.45 0.60
C VAL A 39 -0.08 -0.65 -0.67
N VAL A 40 -1.12 -0.20 -1.34
CA VAL A 40 -1.03 0.73 -2.46
C VAL A 40 -1.32 2.13 -1.92
N PHE A 41 -0.29 2.96 -1.90
CA PHE A 41 -0.35 4.31 -1.38
C PHE A 41 -0.45 5.31 -2.53
N LEU A 42 -1.56 6.04 -2.58
CA LEU A 42 -1.84 7.05 -3.60
C LEU A 42 -1.38 8.42 -3.09
N SER A 43 -0.14 8.78 -3.43
CA SER A 43 0.51 9.99 -2.92
C SER A 43 -0.01 11.25 -3.59
N GLY A 44 -0.42 12.21 -2.77
CA GLY A 44 -0.99 13.48 -3.20
C GLY A 44 -2.41 13.73 -2.66
N GLY A 45 -2.97 12.84 -1.84
CA GLY A 45 -4.32 12.99 -1.31
C GLY A 45 -5.39 12.85 -2.40
N PHE A 46 -5.70 11.64 -2.86
CA PHE A 46 -6.72 11.48 -3.90
C PHE A 46 -8.10 11.99 -3.46
N ASP A 47 -8.88 12.52 -4.38
CA ASP A 47 -10.22 13.05 -4.10
C ASP A 47 -11.28 11.93 -3.96
N GLY A 48 -11.43 11.42 -2.75
CA GLY A 48 -12.44 10.42 -2.41
C GLY A 48 -13.87 10.88 -2.67
N ASN A 49 -14.15 12.19 -2.59
CA ASN A 49 -15.49 12.74 -2.87
C ASN A 49 -15.91 12.54 -4.35
N ASN A 50 -14.94 12.35 -5.26
CA ASN A 50 -15.22 11.99 -6.66
C ASN A 50 -15.01 10.50 -6.96
N VAL A 51 -14.64 9.69 -5.97
CA VAL A 51 -14.51 8.23 -6.13
C VAL A 51 -15.72 7.51 -5.58
N LEU A 52 -16.18 7.86 -4.37
CA LEU A 52 -17.39 7.31 -3.73
C LEU A 52 -18.44 8.42 -3.61
N VAL A 53 -19.49 8.35 -4.42
CA VAL A 53 -20.50 9.41 -4.54
C VAL A 53 -21.86 8.88 -4.10
N PRO A 54 -22.60 9.59 -3.21
CA PRO A 54 -23.98 9.20 -2.88
C PRO A 54 -24.90 9.33 -4.10
N MET A 55 -25.81 8.36 -4.28
CA MET A 55 -26.75 8.30 -5.40
C MET A 55 -28.22 8.54 -4.98
N ASP A 56 -28.47 8.75 -3.72
CA ASP A 56 -29.81 9.09 -3.18
C ASP A 56 -30.06 10.61 -3.15
N SER A 57 -30.76 11.10 -2.14
CA SER A 57 -31.05 12.53 -1.98
C SER A 57 -29.79 13.37 -1.72
N ALA A 58 -28.75 12.80 -1.12
CA ALA A 58 -27.49 13.49 -0.83
C ALA A 58 -26.68 13.84 -2.10
N TYR A 59 -26.99 13.22 -3.26
CA TYR A 59 -26.40 13.63 -4.53
C TYR A 59 -26.64 15.11 -4.85
N SER A 60 -27.80 15.67 -4.46
CA SER A 60 -28.08 17.09 -4.70
C SER A 60 -27.12 18.00 -3.95
N ASP A 61 -26.73 17.65 -2.72
CA ASP A 61 -25.78 18.41 -1.92
C ASP A 61 -24.37 18.29 -2.50
N TYR A 62 -23.97 17.07 -2.90
CA TYR A 62 -22.72 16.83 -3.63
C TYR A 62 -22.63 17.70 -4.89
N ALA A 63 -23.66 17.68 -5.75
CA ALA A 63 -23.65 18.42 -7.01
C ALA A 63 -23.64 19.95 -6.79
N LYS A 64 -24.33 20.42 -5.77
CA LYS A 64 -24.37 21.85 -5.39
C LYS A 64 -23.01 22.32 -4.86
N ALA A 65 -22.35 21.50 -4.04
CA ALA A 65 -21.08 21.85 -3.43
C ALA A 65 -19.90 21.78 -4.41
N ARG A 66 -20.02 20.99 -5.49
CA ARG A 66 -18.94 20.71 -6.44
C ARG A 66 -19.27 21.09 -7.90
N PRO A 67 -19.71 22.31 -8.20
CA PRO A 67 -20.28 22.64 -9.51
C PRO A 67 -19.30 22.41 -10.68
N SER A 68 -17.99 22.58 -10.48
CA SER A 68 -16.96 22.33 -11.50
C SER A 68 -16.35 20.93 -11.48
N LEU A 69 -16.64 20.11 -10.46
CA LEU A 69 -16.09 18.76 -10.27
C LEU A 69 -17.18 17.68 -10.22
N VAL A 70 -18.44 18.03 -10.37
CA VAL A 70 -19.57 17.10 -10.27
C VAL A 70 -19.50 16.05 -11.36
N LEU A 71 -19.60 14.78 -10.96
CA LEU A 71 -19.77 13.67 -11.89
C LEU A 71 -21.27 13.48 -12.17
N PRO A 72 -21.71 13.33 -13.44
CA PRO A 72 -23.11 13.09 -13.76
C PRO A 72 -23.66 11.85 -13.05
N LYS A 73 -24.82 11.94 -12.41
CA LYS A 73 -25.40 10.84 -11.62
C LYS A 73 -25.56 9.56 -12.44
N ASP A 74 -25.96 9.71 -13.69
CA ASP A 74 -26.19 8.58 -14.60
C ASP A 74 -24.89 7.91 -15.09
N SER A 75 -23.74 8.56 -14.90
CA SER A 75 -22.44 7.98 -15.21
C SER A 75 -21.89 7.10 -14.09
N LEU A 76 -22.38 7.28 -12.86
CA LEU A 76 -21.90 6.56 -11.68
C LEU A 76 -22.24 5.07 -11.75
N VAL A 77 -21.31 4.25 -11.31
CA VAL A 77 -21.47 2.79 -11.23
C VAL A 77 -22.01 2.43 -9.86
N ARG A 78 -23.30 2.08 -9.80
CA ARG A 78 -24.00 1.80 -8.55
C ARG A 78 -23.41 0.59 -7.83
N LEU A 79 -23.29 0.69 -6.50
CA LEU A 79 -22.98 -0.41 -5.60
C LEU A 79 -24.28 -0.97 -5.02
N SER A 80 -24.46 -2.31 -5.06
CA SER A 80 -25.71 -2.98 -4.59
C SER A 80 -25.57 -3.69 -3.25
N GLY A 81 -24.35 -3.68 -2.65
CA GLY A 81 -24.07 -4.34 -1.36
C GLY A 81 -24.63 -3.60 -0.14
N SER A 82 -24.09 -3.93 1.03
CA SER A 82 -24.43 -3.26 2.29
C SER A 82 -23.77 -1.89 2.38
N HIS A 83 -24.59 -0.89 2.66
CA HIS A 83 -24.16 0.50 2.82
C HIS A 83 -24.47 0.99 4.23
N ILE A 84 -23.84 2.09 4.65
CA ILE A 84 -24.19 2.80 5.87
C ILE A 84 -25.62 3.39 5.73
N ASP A 85 -25.74 4.68 5.57
CA ASP A 85 -27.03 5.41 5.55
C ASP A 85 -27.41 5.96 4.16
N HIS A 86 -26.60 5.65 3.12
CA HIS A 86 -26.79 6.14 1.75
C HIS A 86 -26.67 5.05 0.69
N GLN A 87 -27.23 5.30 -0.49
CA GLN A 87 -26.93 4.56 -1.71
C GLN A 87 -25.68 5.16 -2.35
N PHE A 88 -24.69 4.35 -2.71
CA PHE A 88 -23.46 4.83 -3.30
C PHE A 88 -23.24 4.34 -4.73
N GLY A 89 -22.51 5.13 -5.48
CA GLY A 89 -21.88 4.73 -6.74
C GLY A 89 -20.41 5.09 -6.76
N LEU A 90 -19.64 4.35 -7.51
CA LEU A 90 -18.26 4.69 -7.83
C LEU A 90 -18.20 5.51 -9.10
N SER A 91 -17.16 6.31 -9.26
CA SER A 91 -16.90 7.04 -10.50
C SER A 91 -16.73 6.07 -11.69
N PRO A 92 -16.98 6.51 -12.92
CA PRO A 92 -16.93 5.63 -14.10
C PRO A 92 -15.60 4.90 -14.28
N ALA A 93 -14.48 5.54 -13.96
CA ALA A 93 -13.15 4.95 -14.03
C ALA A 93 -12.97 3.76 -13.07
N ASN A 94 -13.74 3.71 -12.00
CA ASN A 94 -13.70 2.68 -10.97
C ASN A 94 -14.70 1.53 -11.19
N ARG A 95 -15.25 1.36 -12.40
CA ARG A 95 -16.17 0.26 -12.74
C ARG A 95 -15.64 -1.11 -12.33
N SER A 96 -14.37 -1.34 -12.55
CA SER A 96 -13.70 -2.60 -12.20
C SER A 96 -13.73 -2.88 -10.68
N PHE A 97 -13.69 -1.82 -9.86
CA PHE A 97 -13.85 -1.94 -8.41
C PHE A 97 -15.28 -2.26 -8.01
N ALA A 98 -16.26 -1.69 -8.70
CA ALA A 98 -17.66 -2.06 -8.48
C ALA A 98 -17.89 -3.55 -8.73
N ASP A 99 -17.28 -4.12 -9.78
CA ASP A 99 -17.36 -5.56 -10.04
C ASP A 99 -16.76 -6.40 -8.87
N LEU A 100 -15.64 -5.98 -8.29
CA LEU A 100 -15.05 -6.65 -7.11
C LEU A 100 -15.93 -6.48 -5.86
N PHE A 101 -16.57 -5.32 -5.69
CA PHE A 101 -17.49 -5.08 -4.60
C PHE A 101 -18.69 -6.03 -4.67
N GLU A 102 -19.33 -6.17 -5.85
CA GLU A 102 -20.45 -7.08 -6.07
C GLU A 102 -20.07 -8.56 -5.87
N GLN A 103 -18.83 -8.91 -6.17
CA GLN A 103 -18.25 -10.23 -5.89
C GLN A 103 -17.88 -10.44 -4.41
N LYS A 104 -18.12 -9.46 -3.55
CA LYS A 104 -17.74 -9.44 -2.12
C LYS A 104 -16.23 -9.63 -1.89
N ARG A 105 -15.42 -9.12 -2.81
CA ARG A 105 -13.96 -9.16 -2.75
C ARG A 105 -13.33 -7.81 -2.43
N MET A 106 -14.15 -6.76 -2.36
CA MET A 106 -13.73 -5.41 -2.00
C MET A 106 -14.66 -4.82 -0.96
N ALA A 107 -14.10 -4.13 0.01
CA ALA A 107 -14.77 -3.28 0.98
C ALA A 107 -14.34 -1.81 0.77
N VAL A 108 -15.23 -0.90 1.07
CA VAL A 108 -14.92 0.53 1.17
C VAL A 108 -14.93 0.93 2.64
N ILE A 109 -13.92 1.64 3.08
CA ILE A 109 -13.84 2.22 4.42
C ILE A 109 -14.05 3.72 4.28
N ALA A 110 -15.26 4.18 4.59
CA ALA A 110 -15.64 5.56 4.41
C ALA A 110 -15.05 6.45 5.50
N ASN A 111 -14.48 7.58 5.08
CA ASN A 111 -13.98 8.63 5.97
C ASN A 111 -12.99 8.13 7.03
N ALA A 112 -11.88 7.57 6.57
CA ALA A 112 -10.73 7.16 7.38
C ALA A 112 -9.57 8.17 7.21
N GLY A 113 -8.67 8.24 8.18
CA GLY A 113 -7.51 9.14 8.10
C GLY A 113 -6.72 9.24 9.40
N ALA A 114 -5.80 10.18 9.46
CA ALA A 114 -4.97 10.43 10.63
C ALA A 114 -5.81 10.93 11.82
N LEU A 115 -5.81 10.20 12.94
CA LEU A 115 -6.45 10.58 14.19
C LEU A 115 -5.61 10.14 15.39
N VAL A 116 -5.49 10.99 16.39
CA VAL A 116 -4.90 10.64 17.71
C VAL A 116 -5.94 9.98 18.62
N GLN A 117 -7.17 10.44 18.55
CA GLN A 117 -8.30 10.01 19.37
C GLN A 117 -9.63 10.37 18.69
N PRO A 118 -10.75 9.79 19.08
CA PRO A 118 -12.07 10.22 18.59
C PRO A 118 -12.26 11.72 18.78
N THR A 119 -12.66 12.41 17.73
CA THR A 119 -12.71 13.87 17.69
C THR A 119 -14.07 14.32 17.14
N THR A 120 -14.68 15.31 17.80
CA THR A 120 -15.91 15.96 17.35
C THR A 120 -15.64 17.37 16.84
N ILE A 121 -16.52 17.90 16.02
CA ILE A 121 -16.45 19.30 15.52
C ILE A 121 -16.36 20.30 16.69
N THR A 122 -17.14 20.08 17.76
CA THR A 122 -17.09 20.94 18.95
C THR A 122 -15.73 20.92 19.62
N GLN A 123 -15.13 19.74 19.79
CA GLN A 123 -13.80 19.61 20.37
C GLN A 123 -12.72 20.26 19.48
N LEU A 124 -12.83 20.06 18.16
CA LEU A 124 -11.95 20.69 17.18
C LEU A 124 -11.99 22.23 17.29
N ARG A 125 -13.20 22.79 17.22
CA ARG A 125 -13.40 24.25 17.26
C ARG A 125 -12.99 24.89 18.59
N ASN A 126 -13.14 24.16 19.69
CA ASN A 126 -12.75 24.62 21.03
C ASN A 126 -11.28 24.33 21.34
N ASN A 127 -10.53 23.74 20.42
CA ASN A 127 -9.15 23.32 20.61
C ASN A 127 -8.95 22.47 21.90
N SER A 128 -9.92 21.58 22.18
CA SER A 128 -9.97 20.77 23.41
C SER A 128 -9.59 19.30 23.18
N VAL A 129 -9.01 18.99 22.02
CA VAL A 129 -8.62 17.64 21.61
C VAL A 129 -7.22 17.67 20.99
N LYS A 130 -6.44 16.63 21.22
CA LYS A 130 -5.14 16.48 20.55
C LYS A 130 -5.34 16.05 19.10
N LEU A 131 -4.80 16.83 18.19
CA LEU A 131 -4.84 16.56 16.75
C LEU A 131 -3.51 16.00 16.26
N PRO A 132 -3.51 15.28 15.13
CA PRO A 132 -2.28 15.05 14.38
C PRO A 132 -1.62 16.38 14.02
N PRO A 133 -0.28 16.49 14.10
CA PRO A 133 0.42 17.71 13.73
C PRO A 133 0.27 17.98 12.23
N PHE A 134 0.26 19.25 11.86
CA PHE A 134 0.34 19.72 10.47
C PHE A 134 -0.70 19.10 9.52
N LEU A 135 -1.98 19.05 9.95
CA LEU A 135 -3.08 18.61 9.10
C LEU A 135 -3.10 19.36 7.77
N GLY A 136 -3.20 18.62 6.65
CA GLY A 136 -3.13 19.16 5.30
C GLY A 136 -1.71 19.29 4.74
N SER A 137 -0.67 18.90 5.48
CA SER A 137 0.68 18.77 4.94
C SER A 137 0.93 17.35 4.41
N HIS A 138 1.43 17.22 3.19
CA HIS A 138 1.74 15.92 2.60
C HIS A 138 2.74 15.14 3.46
N THR A 139 3.89 15.74 3.76
CA THR A 139 4.99 15.06 4.44
C THR A 139 4.56 14.51 5.80
N GLU A 140 3.96 15.35 6.63
CA GLU A 140 3.63 14.96 8.01
C GLU A 140 2.43 14.03 8.06
N GLN A 141 1.40 14.26 7.24
CA GLN A 141 0.26 13.34 7.23
C GLN A 141 0.59 12.01 6.56
N GLU A 142 1.44 11.99 5.54
CA GLU A 142 1.95 10.76 4.96
C GLU A 142 2.69 9.92 6.01
N GLN A 143 3.62 10.54 6.74
CA GLN A 143 4.32 9.88 7.85
C GLN A 143 3.36 9.40 8.93
N TRP A 144 2.37 10.23 9.29
CA TRP A 144 1.39 9.87 10.32
C TRP A 144 0.56 8.63 9.95
N VAL A 145 -0.03 8.59 8.75
CA VAL A 145 -0.82 7.44 8.31
C VAL A 145 0.05 6.20 8.08
N GLN A 146 1.35 6.39 7.87
CA GLN A 146 2.35 5.33 7.83
C GLN A 146 2.83 4.90 9.23
N GLY A 147 2.30 5.51 10.29
CA GLY A 147 2.52 5.13 11.68
C GLY A 147 3.75 5.76 12.33
N TRP A 148 4.18 6.93 11.85
CA TRP A 148 5.24 7.70 12.51
C TRP A 148 4.87 8.05 13.95
N MET A 149 5.82 7.91 14.87
CA MET A 149 5.62 8.10 16.30
C MET A 149 6.35 9.31 16.89
N GLY A 150 6.99 10.11 16.05
CA GLY A 150 7.79 11.25 16.44
C GLY A 150 9.25 11.13 16.00
N ASP A 151 10.03 12.17 16.27
CA ASP A 151 11.43 12.26 15.81
C ASP A 151 12.37 11.22 16.43
N GLU A 152 11.97 10.63 17.56
CA GLU A 152 12.76 9.60 18.25
C GLU A 152 12.58 8.18 17.65
N ASP A 153 11.52 7.95 16.88
CA ASP A 153 11.24 6.67 16.21
C ASP A 153 10.77 6.89 14.78
N THR A 154 11.68 6.71 13.83
CA THR A 154 11.43 6.85 12.39
C THR A 154 10.84 5.60 11.75
N SER A 155 10.53 4.56 12.54
CA SER A 155 9.90 3.34 12.04
C SER A 155 8.42 3.53 11.73
N GLY A 156 7.91 2.74 10.79
CA GLY A 156 6.49 2.68 10.44
C GLY A 156 5.78 1.48 11.06
N TRP A 157 4.45 1.48 10.97
CA TRP A 157 3.61 0.43 11.57
C TRP A 157 3.95 -0.98 11.06
N GLY A 158 4.19 -1.13 9.75
CA GLY A 158 4.51 -2.42 9.13
C GLY A 158 5.89 -2.93 9.54
N GLY A 159 6.87 -2.01 9.62
CA GLY A 159 8.20 -2.32 10.14
C GLY A 159 8.16 -2.80 11.58
N ARG A 160 7.47 -2.08 12.47
CA ARG A 160 7.27 -2.48 13.87
C ARG A 160 6.49 -3.79 14.00
N ALA A 161 5.48 -4.01 13.16
CA ALA A 161 4.75 -5.27 13.15
C ALA A 161 5.68 -6.45 12.86
N MET A 162 6.55 -6.33 11.87
CA MET A 162 7.55 -7.37 11.55
C MET A 162 8.62 -7.50 12.62
N ASP A 163 8.98 -6.43 13.32
CA ASP A 163 9.92 -6.49 14.44
C ASP A 163 9.37 -7.26 15.65
N VAL A 164 8.05 -7.21 15.86
CA VAL A 164 7.35 -7.94 16.93
C VAL A 164 7.16 -9.42 16.59
N MET A 165 7.04 -9.77 15.31
CA MET A 165 6.88 -11.16 14.89
C MET A 165 8.11 -12.01 15.21
N SER A 166 7.90 -13.29 15.50
CA SER A 166 8.98 -14.23 15.79
C SER A 166 9.95 -14.35 14.60
N ALA A 167 11.21 -14.71 14.89
CA ALA A 167 12.23 -14.92 13.87
C ALA A 167 11.80 -15.94 12.80
N ASP A 168 11.02 -16.97 13.20
CA ASP A 168 10.52 -18.01 12.30
C ASP A 168 9.54 -17.49 11.23
N MET A 169 8.99 -16.29 11.41
CA MET A 169 8.09 -15.66 10.46
C MET A 169 8.78 -14.67 9.51
N LYS A 170 10.09 -14.48 9.63
CA LYS A 170 10.87 -13.44 8.92
C LYS A 170 11.88 -14.01 7.92
N ASN A 171 11.62 -15.15 7.38
CA ASN A 171 12.63 -15.92 6.67
C ASN A 171 12.92 -15.46 5.24
N PHE A 172 12.09 -14.60 4.62
CA PHE A 172 12.27 -14.19 3.23
C PHE A 172 11.69 -12.79 3.00
N GLN A 173 12.54 -11.80 2.78
CA GLN A 173 12.16 -10.42 2.42
C GLN A 173 10.84 -9.97 3.09
N PRO A 174 10.81 -9.83 4.41
CA PRO A 174 9.56 -9.60 5.14
C PRO A 174 8.95 -8.22 4.85
N LEU A 175 9.77 -7.25 4.48
CA LEU A 175 9.39 -5.88 4.18
C LEU A 175 9.95 -5.50 2.81
N VAL A 176 9.07 -5.08 1.90
CA VAL A 176 9.45 -4.69 0.53
C VAL A 176 8.79 -3.36 0.18
N ALA A 177 9.55 -2.43 -0.37
CA ALA A 177 9.03 -1.18 -0.89
C ALA A 177 9.31 -1.01 -2.39
N MET A 178 8.26 -0.67 -3.12
CA MET A 178 8.26 -0.16 -4.48
C MET A 178 7.72 1.29 -4.42
N ALA A 179 8.38 2.14 -3.65
CA ALA A 179 7.92 3.46 -3.26
C ALA A 179 9.10 4.43 -3.10
N ARG A 180 8.81 5.73 -3.18
CA ARG A 180 9.78 6.80 -2.84
C ARG A 180 9.80 7.06 -1.35
N ASP A 181 8.63 7.22 -0.74
CA ASP A 181 8.46 7.19 0.70
C ASP A 181 8.08 5.78 1.14
N TYR A 182 8.80 5.22 2.08
CA TYR A 182 8.64 3.85 2.55
C TYR A 182 8.59 3.75 4.09
N THR A 183 8.26 4.82 4.78
CA THR A 183 8.17 4.88 6.25
C THR A 183 7.33 3.73 6.81
N ALA A 184 6.19 3.40 6.20
CA ALA A 184 5.30 2.31 6.66
C ALA A 184 6.02 0.97 6.86
N VAL A 185 7.04 0.69 6.07
CA VAL A 185 7.78 -0.58 6.06
C VAL A 185 9.22 -0.45 6.60
N VAL A 186 9.54 0.62 7.30
CA VAL A 186 10.81 0.77 8.02
C VAL A 186 10.67 0.15 9.40
N GLY A 187 11.48 -0.85 9.70
CA GLY A 187 11.58 -1.48 11.01
C GLY A 187 12.90 -1.13 11.72
N ASN A 188 12.94 -1.31 13.04
CA ASN A 188 14.14 -1.11 13.85
C ASN A 188 15.09 -2.33 13.80
N ARG A 189 14.56 -3.50 13.47
CA ARG A 189 15.29 -4.80 13.47
C ARG A 189 15.16 -5.55 12.17
N THR A 190 14.04 -5.40 11.49
CA THR A 190 13.73 -6.13 10.26
C THR A 190 14.21 -5.35 9.06
N SER A 191 15.01 -5.98 8.21
CA SER A 191 15.56 -5.34 7.01
C SER A 191 14.46 -5.06 5.98
N LEU A 192 14.52 -3.89 5.38
CA LEU A 192 13.71 -3.47 4.24
C LEU A 192 14.44 -3.79 2.94
N SER A 193 13.73 -4.40 2.00
CA SER A 193 14.19 -4.62 0.61
C SER A 193 13.53 -3.59 -0.32
N LEU A 194 14.32 -2.93 -1.16
CA LEU A 194 13.82 -1.97 -2.15
C LEU A 194 13.76 -2.62 -3.53
N ALA A 195 12.62 -2.53 -4.19
CA ALA A 195 12.39 -3.13 -5.50
C ALA A 195 11.80 -2.13 -6.51
N ASN A 196 11.89 -2.47 -7.79
CA ASN A 196 11.13 -1.85 -8.86
C ASN A 196 10.84 -2.87 -9.97
N SER A 197 9.80 -2.64 -10.77
CA SER A 197 9.37 -3.57 -11.82
C SER A 197 10.32 -3.61 -13.04
N GLY A 198 11.14 -2.58 -13.23
CA GLY A 198 12.00 -2.47 -14.42
C GLY A 198 13.21 -3.40 -14.37
N SER A 199 13.75 -3.62 -13.18
CA SER A 199 14.99 -4.38 -12.96
C SER A 199 14.87 -5.44 -11.88
N GLY A 200 13.70 -5.55 -11.26
CA GLY A 200 13.50 -6.41 -10.09
C GLY A 200 14.10 -5.85 -8.80
N SER A 201 15.06 -4.95 -8.89
CA SER A 201 15.63 -4.27 -7.72
C SER A 201 16.00 -2.83 -8.04
N ARG A 202 16.10 -1.97 -7.04
CA ARG A 202 16.61 -0.59 -7.21
C ARG A 202 18.06 -0.53 -7.71
N TRP A 203 18.82 -1.56 -7.47
CA TRP A 203 20.18 -1.68 -7.99
C TRP A 203 20.20 -2.07 -9.46
N GLY A 204 19.05 -2.41 -10.03
CA GLY A 204 18.65 -2.51 -11.44
C GLY A 204 19.71 -2.67 -12.48
N ASN A 205 20.81 -3.15 -12.07
CA ASN A 205 21.99 -3.17 -12.91
C ASN A 205 21.97 -4.51 -13.66
N ALA A 206 21.71 -4.46 -14.95
CA ALA A 206 21.83 -5.61 -15.83
C ALA A 206 23.20 -6.32 -15.64
N GLU A 207 24.22 -5.56 -15.24
CA GLU A 207 25.55 -6.09 -14.92
C GLU A 207 25.55 -7.05 -13.72
N LEU A 208 24.60 -6.94 -12.77
CA LEU A 208 24.51 -7.88 -11.65
C LEU A 208 23.86 -9.21 -12.05
N SER A 209 23.10 -9.25 -13.13
CA SER A 209 22.53 -10.49 -13.68
C SER A 209 23.54 -11.27 -14.53
N ASP A 210 24.57 -10.60 -15.06
CA ASP A 210 25.63 -11.22 -15.84
C ASP A 210 26.73 -11.79 -14.93
N SER A 211 26.90 -13.09 -14.92
CA SER A 211 27.93 -13.78 -14.14
C SER A 211 29.37 -13.42 -14.57
N ALA A 212 29.55 -12.94 -15.79
CA ALA A 212 30.83 -12.50 -16.32
C ALA A 212 31.17 -11.04 -15.97
N SER A 213 30.17 -10.28 -15.48
CA SER A 213 30.37 -8.88 -15.14
C SER A 213 31.40 -8.70 -14.02
N VAL A 214 32.33 -7.80 -14.24
CA VAL A 214 33.34 -7.40 -13.25
C VAL A 214 32.69 -6.73 -12.04
N VAL A 215 31.56 -6.01 -12.25
CA VAL A 215 30.79 -5.37 -11.18
C VAL A 215 30.22 -6.43 -10.25
N ARG A 216 29.57 -7.45 -10.80
CA ARG A 216 29.03 -8.58 -10.01
C ARG A 216 30.14 -9.30 -9.23
N GLN A 217 31.25 -9.63 -9.88
CA GLN A 217 32.36 -10.31 -9.22
C GLN A 217 32.93 -9.49 -8.05
N ARG A 218 33.03 -8.16 -8.20
CA ARG A 218 33.46 -7.26 -7.12
C ARG A 218 32.46 -7.17 -5.98
N VAL A 219 31.19 -7.09 -6.28
CA VAL A 219 30.12 -7.08 -5.27
C VAL A 219 30.10 -8.39 -4.50
N GLU A 220 30.17 -9.54 -5.18
CA GLU A 220 30.25 -10.85 -4.54
C GLU A 220 31.49 -10.97 -3.67
N TRP A 221 32.65 -10.51 -4.13
CA TRP A 221 33.88 -10.50 -3.34
C TRP A 221 33.75 -9.62 -2.10
N ALA A 222 33.32 -8.36 -2.25
CA ALA A 222 33.13 -7.42 -1.14
C ALA A 222 32.11 -7.92 -0.11
N SER A 223 31.03 -8.59 -0.56
CA SER A 223 30.02 -9.16 0.32
C SER A 223 30.51 -10.33 1.19
N ARG A 224 31.68 -10.91 0.85
CA ARG A 224 32.26 -12.04 1.57
C ARG A 224 33.47 -11.65 2.43
N LEU A 225 33.84 -10.36 2.43
CA LEU A 225 34.93 -9.88 3.26
C LEU A 225 34.60 -10.12 4.74
N GLN A 226 35.58 -10.70 5.43
CA GLN A 226 35.58 -10.80 6.89
C GLN A 226 36.69 -9.89 7.40
N SER A 227 36.34 -8.96 8.26
CA SER A 227 37.27 -8.04 8.88
C SER A 227 37.09 -8.05 10.39
N GLY A 228 38.17 -7.81 11.13
CA GLY A 228 38.06 -7.56 12.58
C GLY A 228 37.46 -6.18 12.90
N ASN A 229 37.22 -5.35 11.89
CA ASN A 229 36.57 -4.06 12.02
C ASN A 229 35.04 -4.22 11.92
N VAL A 230 34.31 -3.67 12.90
CA VAL A 230 32.86 -3.75 12.96
C VAL A 230 32.20 -3.08 11.75
N TYR A 231 32.73 -1.95 11.27
CA TYR A 231 32.19 -1.22 10.13
C TYR A 231 32.34 -2.01 8.82
N ASP A 232 33.51 -2.63 8.59
CA ASP A 232 33.71 -3.45 7.39
C ASP A 232 32.82 -4.69 7.39
N SER A 233 32.66 -5.31 8.56
CA SER A 233 31.80 -6.48 8.74
C SER A 233 30.35 -6.14 8.49
N GLU A 234 29.88 -5.01 9.00
CA GLU A 234 28.50 -4.52 8.79
C GLU A 234 28.26 -4.11 7.33
N PHE A 235 29.23 -3.43 6.69
CA PHE A 235 29.16 -3.12 5.27
C PHE A 235 29.03 -4.39 4.41
N SER A 236 29.89 -5.37 4.67
CA SER A 236 29.87 -6.64 3.93
C SER A 236 28.56 -7.41 4.14
N ARG A 237 28.00 -7.37 5.38
CA ARG A 237 26.71 -7.97 5.70
C ARG A 237 25.57 -7.29 4.93
N SER A 238 25.53 -5.96 4.94
CA SER A 238 24.53 -5.16 4.26
C SER A 238 24.59 -5.33 2.74
N LEU A 239 25.81 -5.32 2.18
CA LEU A 239 26.03 -5.55 0.75
C LEU A 239 25.59 -6.97 0.33
N ARG A 240 25.83 -7.98 1.16
CA ARG A 240 25.37 -9.35 0.92
C ARG A 240 23.84 -9.44 0.93
N ALA A 241 23.19 -8.79 1.89
CA ALA A 241 21.73 -8.75 1.95
C ALA A 241 21.15 -8.11 0.67
N ALA A 242 21.63 -6.92 0.29
CA ALA A 242 21.18 -6.22 -0.91
C ALA A 242 21.44 -7.03 -2.21
N TYR A 243 22.57 -7.71 -2.30
CA TYR A 243 22.88 -8.59 -3.44
C TYR A 243 21.93 -9.80 -3.49
N ASN A 244 21.68 -10.45 -2.36
CA ASN A 244 20.75 -11.57 -2.28
C ASN A 244 19.32 -11.13 -2.67
N ASP A 245 18.88 -9.97 -2.19
CA ASP A 245 17.59 -9.39 -2.55
C ASP A 245 17.44 -9.17 -4.06
N THR A 246 18.50 -8.63 -4.70
CA THR A 246 18.54 -8.45 -6.15
C THR A 246 18.34 -9.78 -6.89
N VAL A 247 19.01 -10.84 -6.45
CA VAL A 247 18.87 -12.18 -7.03
C VAL A 247 17.43 -12.72 -6.83
N GLN A 248 16.89 -12.57 -5.62
CA GLN A 248 15.53 -13.05 -5.33
C GLN A 248 14.47 -12.28 -6.14
N PHE A 249 14.63 -10.98 -6.31
CA PHE A 249 13.71 -10.20 -7.16
C PHE A 249 13.78 -10.63 -8.63
N ALA A 250 14.97 -10.89 -9.16
CA ALA A 250 15.15 -11.37 -10.54
C ALA A 250 14.52 -12.76 -10.74
N LEU A 251 14.67 -13.66 -9.78
CA LEU A 251 14.02 -14.98 -9.79
C LEU A 251 12.49 -14.86 -9.71
N GLY A 252 11.99 -14.00 -8.82
CA GLY A 252 10.56 -13.74 -8.69
C GLY A 252 9.95 -13.15 -9.97
N GLN A 253 10.67 -12.29 -10.69
CA GLN A 253 10.21 -11.69 -11.95
C GLN A 253 9.97 -12.72 -13.06
N SER A 254 10.75 -13.77 -13.09
CA SER A 254 10.67 -14.85 -14.10
C SER A 254 9.89 -16.07 -13.63
N TYR A 255 9.39 -16.06 -12.37
CA TYR A 255 8.75 -17.24 -11.77
C TYR A 255 7.38 -17.55 -12.39
N GLY A 256 7.15 -18.84 -12.65
CA GLY A 256 5.86 -19.38 -13.04
C GLY A 256 5.31 -18.86 -14.37
N THR A 257 4.00 -19.00 -14.54
CA THR A 257 3.27 -18.46 -15.70
C THR A 257 3.10 -16.96 -15.58
N ALA A 258 2.90 -16.29 -16.71
CA ALA A 258 2.59 -14.85 -16.70
C ALA A 258 1.27 -14.59 -15.94
N PRO A 259 1.17 -13.46 -15.20
CA PRO A 259 -0.08 -13.06 -14.59
C PRO A 259 -1.22 -12.97 -15.61
N THR A 260 -2.38 -13.51 -15.26
CA THR A 260 -3.53 -13.65 -16.18
C THR A 260 -4.39 -12.40 -16.26
N GLY A 261 -4.19 -11.45 -15.34
CA GLY A 261 -4.94 -10.19 -15.30
C GLY A 261 -4.51 -9.19 -16.37
N VAL A 262 -5.40 -8.24 -16.66
CA VAL A 262 -5.07 -7.06 -17.47
C VAL A 262 -4.52 -5.99 -16.53
N PHE A 263 -3.41 -5.38 -16.91
CA PHE A 263 -2.74 -4.32 -16.16
C PHE A 263 -2.59 -3.10 -17.07
N ALA A 264 -2.72 -1.92 -16.49
CA ALA A 264 -2.45 -0.67 -17.20
C ALA A 264 -0.99 -0.62 -17.68
N ASP A 265 -0.76 0.07 -18.80
CA ASP A 265 0.61 0.37 -19.27
C ASP A 265 1.17 1.61 -18.56
N ALA A 266 1.08 1.60 -17.25
CA ALA A 266 1.58 2.61 -16.32
C ALA A 266 2.55 1.98 -15.32
N GLN A 267 3.26 2.79 -14.54
CA GLN A 267 4.21 2.27 -13.56
C GLN A 267 3.53 1.34 -12.55
N ILE A 268 2.38 1.75 -12.03
CA ILE A 268 1.59 0.95 -11.07
C ILE A 268 1.18 -0.42 -11.66
N GLY A 269 0.81 -0.46 -12.95
CA GLY A 269 0.45 -1.72 -13.61
C GLY A 269 1.64 -2.65 -13.78
N ARG A 270 2.82 -2.11 -14.09
CA ARG A 270 4.07 -2.88 -14.16
C ARG A 270 4.47 -3.41 -12.80
N ASP A 271 4.36 -2.59 -11.74
CA ASP A 271 4.71 -2.95 -10.38
C ASP A 271 3.80 -4.05 -9.84
N LEU A 272 2.49 -3.93 -10.00
CA LEU A 272 1.53 -4.94 -9.56
C LEU A 272 1.65 -6.26 -10.36
N ARG A 273 1.93 -6.18 -11.66
CA ARG A 273 2.19 -7.37 -12.48
C ARG A 273 3.44 -8.13 -12.00
N TYR A 274 4.51 -7.39 -11.70
CA TYR A 274 5.72 -7.95 -11.15
C TYR A 274 5.45 -8.58 -9.77
N LEU A 275 4.76 -7.84 -8.90
CA LEU A 275 4.47 -8.25 -7.53
C LEU A 275 3.65 -9.53 -7.47
N ALA A 276 2.68 -9.73 -8.37
CA ALA A 276 1.90 -10.96 -8.41
C ALA A 276 2.78 -12.22 -8.57
N ARG A 277 3.79 -12.16 -9.46
CA ARG A 277 4.78 -13.25 -9.63
C ARG A 277 5.68 -13.39 -8.41
N HIS A 278 6.15 -12.26 -7.88
CA HIS A 278 7.07 -12.28 -6.74
C HIS A 278 6.44 -12.88 -5.48
N LEU A 279 5.15 -12.61 -5.23
CA LEU A 279 4.38 -13.23 -4.14
C LEU A 279 4.26 -14.74 -4.31
N ALA A 280 3.98 -15.23 -5.52
CA ALA A 280 3.92 -16.64 -5.80
C ALA A 280 5.30 -17.32 -5.59
N TYR A 281 6.37 -16.68 -6.04
CA TYR A 281 7.74 -17.12 -5.80
C TYR A 281 8.07 -17.15 -4.30
N ALA A 282 7.76 -16.07 -3.57
CA ALA A 282 8.01 -15.95 -2.15
C ALA A 282 7.31 -17.07 -1.35
N LYS A 283 6.03 -17.33 -1.65
CA LYS A 283 5.28 -18.43 -1.05
C LYS A 283 5.97 -19.78 -1.30
N GLN A 284 6.40 -20.05 -2.55
CA GLN A 284 7.09 -21.28 -2.93
C GLN A 284 8.44 -21.43 -2.25
N THR A 285 9.14 -20.35 -1.96
CA THR A 285 10.44 -20.37 -1.26
C THR A 285 10.33 -20.43 0.25
N GLY A 286 9.10 -20.50 0.79
CA GLY A 286 8.83 -20.68 2.21
C GLY A 286 8.69 -19.38 3.00
N ALA A 287 8.46 -18.24 2.35
CA ALA A 287 8.05 -17.03 3.04
C ALA A 287 6.77 -17.27 3.84
N ARG A 288 6.64 -16.62 4.99
CA ARG A 288 5.47 -16.80 5.87
C ARG A 288 4.69 -15.51 6.06
N ARG A 289 5.37 -14.39 6.29
CA ARG A 289 4.74 -13.07 6.51
C ARG A 289 5.50 -12.02 5.72
N GLN A 290 4.77 -11.23 4.95
CA GLN A 290 5.35 -10.14 4.16
C GLN A 290 4.43 -8.92 4.15
N ILE A 291 5.04 -7.74 4.11
CA ILE A 291 4.34 -6.47 3.86
C ILE A 291 5.04 -5.77 2.69
N TYR A 292 4.25 -5.42 1.69
CA TYR A 292 4.67 -4.71 0.50
C TYR A 292 4.05 -3.33 0.49
N LEU A 293 4.86 -2.31 0.22
CA LEU A 293 4.41 -0.95 -0.05
C LEU A 293 4.66 -0.63 -1.52
N VAL A 294 3.61 -0.31 -2.24
CA VAL A 294 3.65 0.18 -3.63
C VAL A 294 3.09 1.59 -3.63
N GLN A 295 3.82 2.55 -4.20
CA GLN A 295 3.38 3.94 -4.25
C GLN A 295 3.07 4.34 -5.69
N ASP A 296 1.94 5.01 -5.86
CA ASP A 296 1.56 5.69 -7.09
C ASP A 296 1.32 7.17 -6.79
N GLY A 297 1.61 8.06 -7.74
CA GLY A 297 1.56 9.51 -7.56
C GLY A 297 0.64 10.19 -8.56
N GLY A 298 0.52 11.53 -8.44
CA GLY A 298 -0.28 12.32 -9.36
C GLY A 298 -1.69 12.64 -8.83
N TYR A 299 -1.91 12.49 -7.53
CA TYR A 299 -3.22 12.74 -6.89
C TYR A 299 -3.34 14.12 -6.25
N ASP A 300 -2.28 14.93 -6.27
CA ASP A 300 -2.31 16.33 -5.80
C ASP A 300 -2.93 17.27 -6.85
N THR A 301 -4.22 17.05 -7.11
CA THR A 301 -4.97 17.67 -8.20
C THR A 301 -5.57 19.02 -7.82
N HIS A 302 -4.73 20.02 -7.57
CA HIS A 302 -5.18 21.41 -7.31
C HIS A 302 -5.81 22.06 -8.54
N THR A 303 -5.44 21.61 -9.75
CA THR A 303 -5.95 22.08 -11.03
C THR A 303 -6.27 20.91 -11.93
N ASP A 304 -7.14 21.15 -12.93
CA ASP A 304 -7.40 20.19 -14.02
C ASP A 304 -7.79 18.78 -13.56
N GLN A 305 -8.43 18.64 -12.38
CA GLN A 305 -8.74 17.33 -11.79
C GLN A 305 -9.57 16.42 -12.70
N LEU A 306 -10.43 16.99 -13.56
CA LEU A 306 -11.21 16.25 -14.55
C LEU A 306 -10.54 16.16 -15.92
N SER A 307 -9.24 16.44 -16.02
CA SER A 307 -8.51 16.34 -17.28
C SER A 307 -8.56 14.92 -17.85
N THR A 308 -8.82 14.83 -19.16
CA THR A 308 -8.76 13.59 -19.95
C THR A 308 -7.48 13.49 -20.77
N SER A 309 -6.54 14.43 -20.58
CA SER A 309 -5.25 14.42 -21.27
C SER A 309 -4.30 13.37 -20.69
N THR A 310 -3.71 12.54 -21.54
CA THR A 310 -2.71 11.56 -21.11
C THR A 310 -1.35 12.16 -20.77
N THR A 311 -1.11 13.43 -21.16
CA THR A 311 0.13 14.14 -20.79
C THR A 311 0.02 14.93 -19.49
N ASN A 312 -1.20 15.23 -19.06
CA ASN A 312 -1.54 15.82 -17.75
C ASN A 312 -2.83 15.13 -17.27
N PRO A 313 -2.72 13.88 -16.78
CA PRO A 313 -3.89 13.09 -16.44
C PRO A 313 -4.58 13.63 -15.17
N GLY A 314 -5.91 13.71 -15.23
CA GLY A 314 -6.73 14.01 -14.06
C GLY A 314 -7.00 12.76 -13.21
N LEU A 315 -7.80 12.95 -12.15
CA LEU A 315 -8.12 11.91 -11.18
C LEU A 315 -8.68 10.62 -11.83
N GLU A 316 -9.62 10.76 -12.76
CA GLU A 316 -10.29 9.61 -13.38
C GLU A 316 -9.33 8.72 -14.18
N LEU A 317 -8.35 9.31 -14.87
CA LEU A 317 -7.33 8.53 -15.58
C LEU A 317 -6.40 7.81 -14.60
N ASN A 318 -5.83 8.55 -13.64
CA ASN A 318 -4.90 7.98 -12.65
C ASN A 318 -5.56 6.86 -11.84
N ILE A 319 -6.74 7.11 -11.27
CA ILE A 319 -7.42 6.10 -10.44
C ILE A 319 -7.89 4.90 -11.28
N GLY A 320 -8.24 5.12 -12.55
CA GLY A 320 -8.61 4.06 -13.49
C GLY A 320 -7.45 3.11 -13.79
N GLU A 321 -6.23 3.61 -13.93
CA GLU A 321 -5.03 2.79 -14.10
C GLU A 321 -4.76 1.90 -12.88
N VAL A 322 -4.89 2.47 -11.67
CA VAL A 322 -4.74 1.74 -10.41
C VAL A 322 -5.82 0.67 -10.27
N THR A 323 -7.10 1.04 -10.41
CA THR A 323 -8.21 0.10 -10.16
C THR A 323 -8.23 -1.04 -11.15
N ASN A 324 -7.97 -0.78 -12.45
CA ASN A 324 -7.85 -1.82 -13.46
C ASN A 324 -6.67 -2.76 -13.17
N SER A 325 -5.53 -2.20 -12.77
CA SER A 325 -4.34 -2.99 -12.43
C SER A 325 -4.54 -3.83 -11.18
N LEU A 326 -5.26 -3.33 -10.18
CA LEU A 326 -5.61 -4.06 -8.97
C LEU A 326 -6.58 -5.22 -9.24
N VAL A 327 -7.54 -5.05 -10.14
CA VAL A 327 -8.41 -6.16 -10.59
C VAL A 327 -7.58 -7.22 -11.33
N GLY A 328 -6.64 -6.80 -12.17
CA GLY A 328 -5.69 -7.70 -12.83
C GLY A 328 -4.80 -8.46 -11.82
N PHE A 329 -4.35 -7.74 -10.79
CA PHE A 329 -3.58 -8.31 -9.69
C PHE A 329 -4.39 -9.35 -8.91
N ASP A 330 -5.61 -9.02 -8.47
CA ASP A 330 -6.48 -9.92 -7.74
C ASP A 330 -6.81 -11.21 -8.53
N LYS A 331 -7.09 -11.10 -9.83
CA LYS A 331 -7.26 -12.25 -10.73
C LYS A 331 -6.01 -13.12 -10.79
N SER A 332 -4.83 -12.50 -10.83
CA SER A 332 -3.56 -13.23 -10.87
C SER A 332 -3.29 -13.97 -9.56
N ILE A 333 -3.55 -13.32 -8.42
CA ILE A 333 -3.46 -13.94 -7.09
C ILE A 333 -4.38 -15.14 -6.96
N GLN A 334 -5.62 -15.04 -7.46
CA GLN A 334 -6.55 -16.18 -7.50
C GLN A 334 -6.01 -17.32 -8.39
N ALA A 335 -5.50 -17.00 -9.58
CA ALA A 335 -4.96 -17.97 -10.52
C ALA A 335 -3.72 -18.73 -9.95
N TYR A 336 -2.94 -18.06 -9.08
CA TYR A 336 -1.83 -18.69 -8.36
C TYR A 336 -2.28 -19.49 -7.12
N GLY A 337 -3.58 -19.63 -6.86
CA GLY A 337 -4.11 -20.36 -5.69
C GLY A 337 -3.83 -19.65 -4.36
N MET A 338 -3.73 -18.31 -4.38
CA MET A 338 -3.37 -17.50 -3.21
C MET A 338 -4.55 -16.63 -2.72
N ASN A 339 -5.77 -17.02 -3.03
CA ASN A 339 -6.97 -16.22 -2.77
C ASN A 339 -7.09 -15.74 -1.31
N ASN A 340 -6.71 -16.58 -0.35
CA ASN A 340 -6.82 -16.30 1.09
C ASN A 340 -5.49 -15.85 1.73
N ASP A 341 -4.45 -15.70 0.93
CA ASP A 341 -3.09 -15.45 1.40
C ASP A 341 -2.69 -13.97 1.23
N VAL A 342 -3.47 -13.19 0.47
CA VAL A 342 -3.13 -11.80 0.14
C VAL A 342 -4.30 -10.88 0.44
N ILE A 343 -4.02 -9.81 1.17
CA ILE A 343 -4.89 -8.65 1.30
C ILE A 343 -4.19 -7.46 0.65
N THR A 344 -4.92 -6.71 -0.17
CA THR A 344 -4.47 -5.46 -0.76
C THR A 344 -5.30 -4.32 -0.22
N VAL A 345 -4.67 -3.22 0.15
CA VAL A 345 -5.37 -2.00 0.58
C VAL A 345 -4.92 -0.81 -0.27
N VAL A 346 -5.83 0.13 -0.48
CA VAL A 346 -5.59 1.39 -1.18
C VAL A 346 -5.88 2.53 -0.23
N MET A 347 -4.92 3.40 -0.03
CA MET A 347 -5.02 4.52 0.91
C MET A 347 -4.21 5.73 0.42
N SER A 348 -4.39 6.84 1.09
CA SER A 348 -3.67 8.08 0.87
C SER A 348 -3.47 8.81 2.19
N GLU A 349 -2.64 9.84 2.22
CA GLU A 349 -2.34 10.62 3.41
C GLU A 349 -3.54 11.42 3.93
N PHE A 350 -4.37 11.95 3.01
CA PHE A 350 -5.60 12.69 3.34
C PHE A 350 -6.60 12.65 2.16
N GLY A 351 -7.78 13.22 2.35
CA GLY A 351 -8.77 13.50 1.32
C GLY A 351 -8.67 14.92 0.78
N ARG A 352 -9.58 15.27 -0.13
CA ARG A 352 -9.66 16.59 -0.76
C ARG A 352 -10.89 17.36 -0.30
N THR A 353 -10.80 18.70 -0.37
CA THR A 353 -11.93 19.57 -0.05
C THR A 353 -13.14 19.28 -0.91
N LEU A 354 -14.33 19.38 -0.32
CA LEU A 354 -15.58 19.25 -1.06
C LEU A 354 -15.75 20.40 -2.05
N ASP A 355 -15.49 21.64 -1.60
CA ASP A 355 -15.53 22.84 -2.45
C ASP A 355 -14.35 22.85 -3.42
N PRO A 356 -14.60 23.03 -4.73
CA PRO A 356 -13.54 23.05 -5.72
C PRO A 356 -12.56 24.23 -5.55
N ALA A 357 -11.30 24.02 -5.93
CA ALA A 357 -10.32 25.08 -6.09
C ALA A 357 -10.55 25.87 -7.40
N ALA A 358 -10.05 27.10 -7.45
CA ALA A 358 -10.24 27.99 -8.60
C ALA A 358 -9.70 27.42 -9.93
N GLY A 359 -8.72 26.52 -9.88
CA GLY A 359 -8.11 25.88 -11.06
C GLY A 359 -8.87 24.66 -11.58
N GLY A 360 -10.08 24.36 -11.10
CA GLY A 360 -10.81 23.14 -11.49
C GLY A 360 -10.27 21.87 -10.85
N GLY A 361 -9.67 22.00 -9.68
CA GLY A 361 -9.24 20.90 -8.81
C GLY A 361 -9.78 21.07 -7.40
N SER A 362 -9.09 20.50 -6.41
CA SER A 362 -9.46 20.53 -5.00
C SER A 362 -8.22 20.71 -4.12
N ASP A 363 -8.42 21.24 -2.91
CA ASP A 363 -7.32 21.47 -1.98
C ASP A 363 -7.23 20.35 -0.94
N HIS A 364 -6.19 20.40 -0.09
CA HIS A 364 -5.97 19.42 0.96
C HIS A 364 -7.09 19.43 2.00
N ALA A 365 -7.50 18.27 2.44
CA ALA A 365 -8.48 18.09 3.50
C ALA A 365 -7.96 17.13 4.57
N TRP A 366 -8.81 16.29 5.15
CA TRP A 366 -8.41 15.40 6.24
C TRP A 366 -8.87 13.95 5.98
N GLY A 367 -10.12 13.58 6.31
CA GLY A 367 -10.64 12.24 6.07
C GLY A 367 -10.80 11.90 4.58
N ASN A 368 -10.60 10.64 4.25
CA ASN A 368 -10.73 10.10 2.90
C ASN A 368 -11.47 8.76 2.89
N HIS A 369 -11.74 8.20 1.73
CA HIS A 369 -12.29 6.85 1.58
C HIS A 369 -11.17 5.90 1.15
N TRP A 370 -10.99 4.81 1.89
CA TRP A 370 -9.98 3.80 1.60
C TRP A 370 -10.64 2.50 1.14
N PHE A 371 -9.86 1.61 0.54
CA PHE A 371 -10.36 0.35 0.00
C PHE A 371 -9.54 -0.82 0.52
N ALA A 372 -10.21 -1.97 0.71
CA ALA A 372 -9.56 -3.24 1.03
C ALA A 372 -10.05 -4.32 0.07
N LEU A 373 -9.13 -5.13 -0.48
CA LEU A 373 -9.39 -6.14 -1.48
C LEU A 373 -8.75 -7.48 -1.08
N GLY A 374 -9.36 -8.57 -1.49
CA GLY A 374 -8.84 -9.93 -1.34
C GLY A 374 -9.83 -10.91 -0.75
N GLY A 375 -9.49 -12.19 -0.76
CA GLY A 375 -10.38 -13.23 -0.24
C GLY A 375 -10.73 -13.12 1.25
N PRO A 376 -9.80 -12.72 2.14
CA PRO A 376 -10.10 -12.57 3.56
C PRO A 376 -10.98 -11.35 3.91
N VAL A 377 -11.15 -10.40 2.97
CA VAL A 377 -11.91 -9.16 3.20
C VAL A 377 -13.41 -9.46 3.22
N LYS A 378 -14.12 -8.96 4.20
CA LYS A 378 -15.59 -8.98 4.26
C LYS A 378 -16.14 -7.90 3.31
N GLY A 379 -16.06 -8.19 2.02
CA GLY A 379 -16.41 -7.27 0.94
C GLY A 379 -17.90 -7.16 0.66
N GLY A 380 -18.26 -6.28 -0.29
CA GLY A 380 -19.63 -5.90 -0.58
C GLY A 380 -20.25 -5.00 0.50
N VAL A 381 -19.40 -4.29 1.25
CA VAL A 381 -19.79 -3.43 2.38
C VAL A 381 -19.08 -2.10 2.28
N VAL A 382 -19.80 -1.01 2.52
CA VAL A 382 -19.23 0.31 2.83
C VAL A 382 -19.25 0.46 4.36
N TYR A 383 -18.08 0.36 4.96
CA TYR A 383 -17.89 0.50 6.41
C TYR A 383 -17.92 1.96 6.81
N GLY A 384 -18.66 2.28 7.86
CA GLY A 384 -18.81 3.61 8.44
C GLY A 384 -19.92 3.61 9.48
N ASN A 385 -19.92 4.62 10.34
CA ASN A 385 -21.04 4.87 11.26
C ASN A 385 -22.07 5.78 10.59
N THR A 386 -21.59 6.85 9.95
CA THR A 386 -22.37 7.82 9.19
C THR A 386 -21.54 8.29 8.00
N PHE A 387 -22.21 8.84 6.99
CA PHE A 387 -21.53 9.55 5.91
C PHE A 387 -21.62 11.05 6.16
N PRO A 388 -20.56 11.85 5.93
CA PRO A 388 -20.61 13.28 6.16
C PRO A 388 -21.70 13.98 5.33
N THR A 389 -22.34 15.00 5.89
CA THR A 389 -23.19 15.88 5.10
C THR A 389 -22.34 16.63 4.08
N LEU A 390 -22.69 16.55 2.81
CA LEU A 390 -21.90 17.14 1.74
C LEU A 390 -22.21 18.63 1.58
N GLN A 391 -22.00 19.40 2.66
CA GLN A 391 -22.32 20.83 2.76
C GLN A 391 -21.13 21.60 3.34
N THR A 392 -20.60 22.55 2.57
CA THR A 392 -19.58 23.47 3.06
C THR A 392 -20.17 24.40 4.14
N GLY A 393 -19.47 24.52 5.27
CA GLY A 393 -19.96 25.25 6.44
C GLY A 393 -21.08 24.52 7.20
N GLY A 394 -21.41 23.29 6.82
CA GLY A 394 -22.38 22.44 7.51
C GLY A 394 -21.90 21.92 8.87
N VAL A 395 -22.72 21.08 9.50
CA VAL A 395 -22.46 20.56 10.85
C VAL A 395 -21.22 19.68 10.93
N ASP A 396 -20.86 19.02 9.83
CA ASP A 396 -19.71 18.10 9.74
C ASP A 396 -18.45 18.75 9.13
N ASP A 397 -18.53 20.02 8.71
CA ASP A 397 -17.39 20.70 8.10
C ASP A 397 -16.32 21.03 9.15
N ALA A 398 -15.21 20.33 9.07
CA ALA A 398 -14.06 20.44 9.95
C ALA A 398 -13.04 21.49 9.53
N SER A 399 -13.33 22.29 8.51
CA SER A 399 -12.44 23.36 8.06
C SER A 399 -12.07 24.29 9.22
N LEU A 400 -10.80 24.48 9.49
CA LEU A 400 -10.33 25.32 10.59
C LEU A 400 -10.46 26.80 10.30
N TYR A 401 -10.44 27.18 9.03
CA TYR A 401 -10.45 28.58 8.59
C TYR A 401 -11.55 28.86 7.56
N LYS A 402 -12.01 30.09 7.51
CA LYS A 402 -12.96 30.55 6.49
C LYS A 402 -12.24 30.96 5.20
N PRO A 403 -12.84 30.78 4.02
CA PRO A 403 -14.15 30.10 3.82
C PRO A 403 -14.06 28.63 4.16
N TYR A 404 -15.14 28.07 4.73
CA TYR A 404 -15.24 26.66 4.99
C TYR A 404 -15.37 25.90 3.67
N ARG A 405 -14.57 24.83 3.50
CA ARG A 405 -14.41 24.19 2.20
C ARG A 405 -14.84 22.72 2.17
N GLY A 406 -15.44 22.22 3.26
CA GLY A 406 -15.86 20.83 3.37
C GLY A 406 -14.67 19.90 3.56
N GLN A 407 -14.19 19.84 4.78
CA GLN A 407 -13.21 18.87 5.26
C GLN A 407 -13.88 17.99 6.32
N TRP A 408 -13.55 16.71 6.35
CA TRP A 408 -14.22 15.79 7.25
C TRP A 408 -13.26 15.28 8.33
N ILE A 409 -13.68 15.31 9.60
CA ILE A 409 -12.98 14.58 10.64
C ILE A 409 -13.11 13.09 10.32
N PRO A 410 -12.01 12.33 10.24
CA PRO A 410 -12.11 10.88 10.05
C PRO A 410 -12.95 10.23 11.15
N GLN A 411 -13.80 9.28 10.80
CA GLN A 411 -14.51 8.46 11.76
C GLN A 411 -13.70 7.24 12.19
N PHE A 412 -12.77 6.81 11.36
CA PHE A 412 -11.80 5.75 11.66
C PHE A 412 -10.38 6.30 11.57
N SER A 413 -9.57 5.97 12.56
CA SER A 413 -8.13 6.28 12.49
C SER A 413 -7.39 5.32 11.56
N SER A 414 -6.27 5.80 11.00
CA SER A 414 -5.30 4.93 10.31
C SER A 414 -4.87 3.77 11.19
N ASP A 415 -4.69 3.99 12.50
CA ASP A 415 -4.30 2.94 13.44
C ASP A 415 -5.36 1.82 13.55
N GLN A 416 -6.67 2.16 13.58
CA GLN A 416 -7.74 1.16 13.60
C GLN A 416 -7.78 0.35 12.30
N PHE A 417 -7.55 1.00 11.15
CA PHE A 417 -7.46 0.34 9.86
C PHE A 417 -6.28 -0.64 9.81
N MET A 418 -5.10 -0.20 10.25
CA MET A 418 -3.91 -1.04 10.29
C MET A 418 -4.03 -2.18 11.31
N ALA A 419 -4.79 -1.98 12.39
CA ALA A 419 -5.00 -3.03 13.41
C ALA A 419 -5.74 -4.25 12.86
N ASP A 420 -6.72 -4.08 11.96
CA ASP A 420 -7.33 -5.20 11.24
C ASP A 420 -6.27 -5.97 10.43
N LEU A 421 -5.40 -5.26 9.73
CA LEU A 421 -4.37 -5.84 8.87
C LEU A 421 -3.31 -6.63 9.67
N VAL A 422 -2.74 -6.02 10.72
CA VAL A 422 -1.71 -6.70 11.52
C VAL A 422 -2.30 -7.85 12.34
N GLY A 423 -3.56 -7.72 12.78
CA GLY A 423 -4.30 -8.82 13.41
C GLY A 423 -4.47 -10.01 12.48
N TRP A 424 -4.82 -9.77 11.21
CA TRP A 424 -4.88 -10.81 10.20
C TRP A 424 -3.50 -11.45 9.94
N LEU A 425 -2.42 -10.66 9.93
CA LEU A 425 -1.05 -11.20 9.84
C LEU A 425 -0.69 -12.11 11.02
N GLY A 426 -1.36 -11.97 12.16
CA GLY A 426 -1.18 -12.83 13.34
C GLY A 426 -0.69 -12.12 14.60
N LEU A 427 -0.69 -10.80 14.65
CA LEU A 427 -0.42 -10.07 15.88
C LEU A 427 -1.59 -10.19 16.85
N THR A 428 -1.28 -10.37 18.12
CA THR A 428 -2.28 -10.30 19.19
C THR A 428 -2.72 -8.83 19.40
N PRO A 429 -3.89 -8.58 20.02
CA PRO A 429 -4.32 -7.20 20.34
C PRO A 429 -3.30 -6.41 21.16
N ALA A 430 -2.59 -7.05 22.10
CA ALA A 430 -1.53 -6.39 22.89
C ALA A 430 -0.32 -6.00 22.01
N GLN A 431 0.05 -6.83 21.06
CA GLN A 431 1.11 -6.52 20.10
C GLN A 431 0.69 -5.41 19.13
N ALA A 432 -0.57 -5.40 18.67
CA ALA A 432 -1.09 -4.31 17.85
C ALA A 432 -1.06 -2.96 18.57
N LEU A 433 -1.37 -2.93 19.88
CA LEU A 433 -1.22 -1.73 20.73
C LEU A 433 0.24 -1.26 20.85
N ALA A 434 1.18 -2.19 20.92
CA ALA A 434 2.62 -1.83 20.95
C ALA A 434 3.10 -1.26 19.60
N VAL A 435 2.55 -1.74 18.49
CA VAL A 435 2.86 -1.27 17.14
C VAL A 435 2.20 0.10 16.85
N MET A 436 1.00 0.33 17.39
CA MET A 436 0.18 1.53 17.16
C MET A 436 -0.39 2.05 18.49
N PRO A 437 0.39 2.80 19.28
CA PRO A 437 0.01 3.21 20.64
C PRO A 437 -1.26 4.05 20.72
N ASN A 438 -1.57 4.87 19.69
CA ASN A 438 -2.79 5.68 19.69
C ASN A 438 -4.07 4.84 19.70
N LEU A 439 -4.01 3.55 19.31
CA LEU A 439 -5.15 2.65 19.45
C LEU A 439 -5.72 2.63 20.88
N ALA A 440 -4.88 2.88 21.90
CA ALA A 440 -5.33 2.95 23.28
C ALA A 440 -6.46 3.98 23.49
N ASN A 441 -6.47 5.05 22.69
CA ASN A 441 -7.43 6.16 22.79
C ASN A 441 -8.81 5.85 22.17
N PHE A 442 -8.97 4.75 21.41
CA PHE A 442 -10.21 4.42 20.74
C PHE A 442 -11.00 3.34 21.49
N PRO A 443 -12.33 3.46 21.63
CA PRO A 443 -13.15 2.40 22.21
C PRO A 443 -13.04 1.07 21.45
N SER A 444 -13.27 1.10 20.13
CA SER A 444 -12.97 -0.02 19.23
C SER A 444 -11.54 0.08 18.75
N LYS A 445 -10.81 -1.04 18.74
CA LYS A 445 -9.41 -1.10 18.27
C LYS A 445 -9.31 -1.47 16.80
N THR A 446 -10.39 -1.90 16.18
CA THR A 446 -10.48 -2.36 14.80
C THR A 446 -11.75 -1.84 14.14
N ILE A 447 -11.81 -1.88 12.82
CA ILE A 447 -13.00 -1.57 12.01
C ILE A 447 -13.81 -2.86 11.77
N GLY A 448 -13.14 -4.00 11.60
CA GLY A 448 -13.75 -5.31 11.46
C GLY A 448 -14.03 -5.72 10.00
N PHE A 449 -13.30 -5.19 9.04
CA PHE A 449 -13.46 -5.50 7.61
C PHE A 449 -12.70 -6.77 7.17
N ILE A 450 -11.98 -7.42 8.09
CA ILE A 450 -11.31 -8.70 7.88
C ILE A 450 -11.88 -9.77 8.80
#